data_e091baa920d43c84e9b53363cca344dd
#
_entry.id   e091baa920d43c84e9b53363cca344dd
#
_cell.length_a   1.000
_cell.length_b   1.000
_cell.length_c   1.000
_cell.angle_alpha   90.00
_cell.angle_beta   90.00
_cell.angle_gamma   90.00
#
_symmetry.space_group_name_H-M   'P 1'
#
loop_
_entity.id
_entity.type
_entity.pdbx_description
1 polymer ?
#
loop_
_entity_poly.entity_id
_entity_poly.type
_entity_poly.pdbx_seq_one_letter_code
_entity_poly.pdbx_strand_id
1 'polypeptide(L)'
;YIDKLAAKRGLTIVYYSQKPIRYQSHAINVWGIGPADFLTLIDKANCVISNSFHATVFSILYGKPFLTFGTEKSSSRMRTLLVKLGLPEKHLLPPDFEGGSNVEPFASVLNMARLNNLRADSERFLNDALM
;
A
#
# COMPACT_ATOMS: atom_id res chain seq x y z
N TYR A 1 -10.94 -13.43 0.38
CA TYR A 1 -10.66 -12.59 -0.79
C TYR A 1 -9.26 -12.84 -1.36
N ILE A 2 -8.21 -12.67 -0.54
CA ILE A 2 -6.79 -12.78 -0.96
C ILE A 2 -6.49 -14.15 -1.56
N ASP A 3 -6.94 -15.22 -0.92
CA ASP A 3 -6.72 -16.60 -1.41
C ASP A 3 -7.37 -16.85 -2.78
N LYS A 4 -8.59 -16.36 -2.95
CA LYS A 4 -9.31 -16.46 -4.24
C LYS A 4 -8.61 -15.66 -5.33
N LEU A 5 -8.12 -14.47 -5.02
CA LEU A 5 -7.36 -13.63 -5.95
C LEU A 5 -6.05 -14.29 -6.36
N ALA A 6 -5.30 -14.81 -5.40
CA ALA A 6 -4.04 -15.50 -5.64
C ALA A 6 -4.24 -16.74 -6.52
N ALA A 7 -5.23 -17.57 -6.21
CA ALA A 7 -5.57 -18.75 -7.01
C ALA A 7 -5.98 -18.37 -8.45
N LYS A 8 -6.83 -17.36 -8.60
CA LYS A 8 -7.28 -16.88 -9.92
C LYS A 8 -6.12 -16.40 -10.80
N ARG A 9 -5.11 -15.77 -10.20
CA ARG A 9 -3.97 -15.18 -10.92
C ARG A 9 -2.72 -16.07 -10.94
N GLY A 10 -2.75 -17.23 -10.31
CA GLY A 10 -1.59 -18.12 -10.18
C GLY A 10 -0.45 -17.47 -9.38
N LEU A 11 -0.78 -16.71 -8.34
CA LEU A 11 0.17 -15.97 -7.51
C LEU A 11 0.46 -16.70 -6.21
N THR A 12 1.69 -16.59 -5.75
CA THR A 12 2.09 -17.01 -4.40
C THR A 12 1.81 -15.89 -3.41
N ILE A 13 1.20 -16.23 -2.28
CA ILE A 13 0.99 -15.26 -1.20
C ILE A 13 2.25 -15.17 -0.36
N VAL A 14 2.80 -13.97 -0.24
CA VAL A 14 3.83 -13.64 0.73
C VAL A 14 3.18 -12.77 1.81
N TYR A 15 3.07 -13.32 3.02
CA TYR A 15 2.47 -12.62 4.14
C TYR A 15 3.54 -12.03 5.05
N TYR A 16 3.57 -10.71 5.13
CA TYR A 16 4.47 -9.98 6.00
C TYR A 16 3.76 -9.50 7.26
N SER A 17 4.38 -9.73 8.40
CA SER A 17 3.93 -9.22 9.70
C SER A 17 5.13 -8.75 10.52
N GLN A 18 4.93 -7.74 11.37
CA GLN A 18 5.96 -7.31 12.33
C GLN A 18 6.22 -8.33 13.43
N LYS A 19 5.25 -9.20 13.70
CA LYS A 19 5.33 -10.27 14.71
C LYS A 19 5.30 -11.62 14.01
N PRO A 20 5.78 -12.70 14.65
CA PRO A 20 5.78 -14.05 14.09
C PRO A 20 4.35 -14.62 14.02
N ILE A 21 3.49 -14.01 13.24
CA ILE A 21 2.11 -14.45 13.01
C ILE A 21 2.09 -15.16 11.66
N ARG A 22 1.52 -16.34 11.63
CA ARG A 22 1.28 -17.07 10.39
C ARG A 22 -0.09 -16.74 9.81
N TYR A 23 -0.13 -16.42 8.53
CA TYR A 23 -1.37 -16.22 7.81
C TYR A 23 -2.07 -17.56 7.55
N GLN A 24 -1.48 -18.39 6.71
CA GLN A 24 -1.98 -19.72 6.37
C GLN A 24 -0.81 -20.63 5.97
N SER A 25 -1.03 -21.95 5.98
CA SER A 25 0.02 -22.93 5.71
C SER A 25 0.60 -22.87 4.29
N HIS A 26 -0.18 -22.39 3.32
CA HIS A 26 0.26 -22.27 1.92
C HIS A 26 0.92 -20.92 1.59
N ALA A 27 0.93 -19.98 2.53
CA ALA A 27 1.58 -18.69 2.34
C ALA A 27 3.04 -18.74 2.81
N ILE A 28 3.89 -17.99 2.13
CA ILE A 28 5.25 -17.72 2.62
C ILE A 28 5.14 -16.65 3.71
N ASN A 29 5.38 -17.04 4.95
CA ASN A 29 5.28 -16.12 6.08
C ASN A 29 6.64 -15.51 6.39
N VAL A 30 6.69 -14.17 6.44
CA VAL A 30 7.91 -13.38 6.65
C VAL A 30 7.70 -12.44 7.83
N TRP A 31 8.67 -12.39 8.74
CA TRP A 31 8.69 -11.47 9.88
C TRP A 31 10.13 -11.14 10.29
N GLY A 32 10.29 -10.09 11.10
CA GLY A 32 11.60 -9.72 11.64
C GLY A 32 12.59 -9.21 10.60
N ILE A 33 12.12 -8.75 9.46
CA ILE A 33 12.96 -8.19 8.40
C ILE A 33 13.19 -6.69 8.60
N GLY A 34 14.32 -6.22 8.08
CA GLY A 34 14.66 -4.80 8.08
C GLY A 34 13.93 -3.99 6.99
N PRO A 35 14.10 -2.65 7.02
CA PRO A 35 13.47 -1.76 6.04
C PRO A 35 13.84 -2.08 4.58
N ALA A 36 15.08 -2.44 4.31
CA ALA A 36 15.54 -2.77 2.95
C ALA A 36 14.86 -4.01 2.40
N ASP A 37 14.69 -5.05 3.23
CA ASP A 37 13.98 -6.27 2.83
C ASP A 37 12.50 -6.02 2.63
N PHE A 38 11.89 -5.18 3.46
CA PHE A 38 10.50 -4.74 3.29
C PHE A 38 10.29 -4.05 1.94
N LEU A 39 11.18 -3.13 1.57
CA LEU A 39 11.12 -2.46 0.27
C LEU A 39 11.32 -3.44 -0.88
N THR A 40 12.22 -4.41 -0.72
CA THR A 40 12.44 -5.47 -1.71
C THR A 40 11.20 -6.32 -1.91
N LEU A 41 10.48 -6.67 -0.85
CA LEU A 41 9.20 -7.39 -0.96
C LEU A 41 8.20 -6.61 -1.81
N ILE A 42 8.05 -5.31 -1.58
CA ILE A 42 7.15 -4.47 -2.38
C ILE A 42 7.63 -4.38 -3.82
N ASP A 43 8.93 -4.15 -4.04
CA ASP A 43 9.50 -4.04 -5.39
C ASP A 43 9.31 -5.31 -6.21
N LYS A 44 9.41 -6.49 -5.61
CA LYS A 44 9.24 -7.77 -6.29
C LYS A 44 7.79 -8.26 -6.36
N ALA A 45 6.87 -7.63 -5.65
CA ALA A 45 5.46 -8.03 -5.65
C ALA A 45 4.79 -7.76 -7.00
N ASN A 46 3.92 -8.68 -7.44
CA ASN A 46 3.00 -8.45 -8.55
C ASN A 46 1.87 -7.49 -8.17
N CYS A 47 1.41 -7.57 -6.94
CA CYS A 47 0.48 -6.62 -6.33
C CYS A 47 0.65 -6.62 -4.82
N VAL A 48 0.16 -5.56 -4.19
CA VAL A 48 0.27 -5.34 -2.74
C VAL A 48 -1.13 -5.16 -2.16
N ILE A 49 -1.43 -5.88 -1.10
CA ILE A 49 -2.66 -5.70 -0.32
C ILE A 49 -2.23 -5.46 1.13
N SER A 50 -2.58 -4.33 1.68
CA SER A 50 -2.07 -3.91 2.98
C SER A 50 -3.03 -3.00 3.74
N ASN A 51 -2.89 -2.97 5.05
CA ASN A 51 -3.49 -1.95 5.92
C ASN A 51 -2.43 -0.96 6.46
N SER A 52 -1.21 -1.05 5.96
CA SER A 52 -0.09 -0.19 6.36
C SER A 52 0.00 1.06 5.50
N PHE A 53 0.08 2.21 6.15
CA PHE A 53 0.32 3.49 5.47
C PHE A 53 1.63 3.48 4.67
N HIS A 54 2.71 2.96 5.25
CA HIS A 54 4.01 2.88 4.57
C HIS A 54 3.97 1.95 3.35
N ALA A 55 3.33 0.79 3.47
CA ALA A 55 3.17 -0.12 2.32
C ALA A 55 2.38 0.53 1.19
N THR A 56 1.34 1.32 1.52
CA THR A 56 0.58 2.09 0.54
C THR A 56 1.46 3.12 -0.17
N VAL A 57 2.24 3.91 0.58
CA VAL A 57 3.15 4.92 0.02
C VAL A 57 4.16 4.27 -0.93
N PHE A 58 4.82 3.20 -0.52
CA PHE A 58 5.82 2.54 -1.37
C PHE A 58 5.21 1.82 -2.57
N SER A 59 4.00 1.29 -2.44
CA SER A 59 3.28 0.74 -3.60
C SER A 59 3.01 1.81 -4.66
N ILE A 60 2.64 3.01 -4.23
CA ILE A 60 2.46 4.17 -5.12
C ILE A 60 3.78 4.56 -5.78
N LEU A 61 4.86 4.72 -4.99
CA LEU A 61 6.17 5.13 -5.48
C LEU A 61 6.78 4.12 -6.46
N TYR A 62 6.55 2.83 -6.25
CA TYR A 62 7.05 1.76 -7.12
C TYR A 62 6.09 1.40 -8.27
N GLY A 63 4.97 2.11 -8.39
CA GLY A 63 4.00 1.86 -9.45
C GLY A 63 3.35 0.48 -9.39
N LYS A 64 3.20 -0.08 -8.18
CA LYS A 64 2.62 -1.41 -7.99
C LYS A 64 1.09 -1.37 -8.02
N PRO A 65 0.45 -2.38 -8.60
CA PRO A 65 -0.97 -2.61 -8.36
C PRO A 65 -1.21 -2.82 -6.87
N PHE A 66 -2.14 -2.08 -6.27
CA PHE A 66 -2.38 -2.19 -4.85
C PHE A 66 -3.84 -1.95 -4.45
N LEU A 67 -4.18 -2.51 -3.29
CA LEU A 67 -5.37 -2.16 -2.51
C LEU A 67 -4.92 -1.92 -1.07
N THR A 68 -5.50 -0.94 -0.44
CA THR A 68 -5.25 -0.67 0.98
C THR A 68 -6.55 -0.75 1.77
N PHE A 69 -6.47 -1.32 2.96
CA PHE A 69 -7.60 -1.39 3.88
C PHE A 69 -7.48 -0.26 4.91
N GLY A 70 -8.54 0.51 5.03
CA GLY A 70 -8.65 1.50 6.09
C GLY A 70 -8.81 0.82 7.46
N THR A 71 -8.22 1.42 8.47
CA THR A 71 -8.53 1.15 9.87
C THR A 71 -9.10 2.43 10.47
N GLU A 72 -9.71 2.37 11.65
CA GLU A 72 -10.21 3.57 12.33
C GLU A 72 -9.14 4.67 12.45
N LYS A 73 -7.89 4.27 12.66
CA LYS A 73 -6.76 5.19 12.86
C LYS A 73 -6.08 5.64 11.57
N SER A 74 -6.13 4.85 10.50
CA SER A 74 -5.33 5.09 9.28
C SER A 74 -6.14 5.53 8.06
N SER A 75 -7.45 5.28 8.03
CA SER A 75 -8.31 5.58 6.87
C SER A 75 -8.24 7.05 6.45
N SER A 76 -8.28 7.96 7.39
CA SER A 76 -8.21 9.40 7.13
C SER A 76 -6.89 9.80 6.45
N ARG A 77 -5.76 9.30 6.95
CA ARG A 77 -4.44 9.58 6.37
C ARG A 77 -4.28 8.98 4.97
N MET A 78 -4.77 7.76 4.77
CA MET A 78 -4.73 7.09 3.48
C MET A 78 -5.59 7.83 2.45
N ARG A 79 -6.80 8.24 2.82
CA ARG A 79 -7.68 9.03 1.95
C ARG A 79 -7.03 10.36 1.60
N THR A 80 -6.48 11.07 2.57
CA THR A 80 -5.78 12.34 2.36
C THR A 80 -4.61 12.17 1.39
N LEU A 81 -3.82 11.10 1.53
CA LEU A 81 -2.72 10.79 0.62
C LEU A 81 -3.22 10.60 -0.82
N LEU A 82 -4.23 9.74 -1.01
CA LEU A 82 -4.80 9.47 -2.34
C LEU A 82 -5.35 10.74 -2.98
N VAL A 83 -6.12 11.53 -2.24
CA VAL A 83 -6.69 12.80 -2.73
C VAL A 83 -5.60 13.79 -3.13
N LYS A 84 -4.59 14.00 -2.28
CA LYS A 84 -3.49 14.91 -2.57
C LYS A 84 -2.68 14.50 -3.81
N LEU A 85 -2.50 13.23 -4.02
CA LEU A 85 -1.81 12.69 -5.19
C LEU A 85 -2.71 12.56 -6.43
N GLY A 86 -4.01 12.84 -6.30
CA GLY A 86 -4.98 12.68 -7.39
C GLY A 86 -5.21 11.24 -7.79
N LEU A 87 -5.05 10.31 -6.86
CA LEU A 87 -5.27 8.89 -7.07
C LEU A 87 -6.73 8.50 -6.76
N PRO A 88 -7.27 7.47 -7.43
CA PRO A 88 -8.63 7.02 -7.17
C PRO A 88 -8.85 6.53 -5.75
N GLU A 89 -9.92 6.97 -5.08
CA GLU A 89 -10.27 6.49 -3.74
C GLU A 89 -10.62 5.00 -3.69
N LYS A 90 -10.94 4.39 -4.82
CA LYS A 90 -11.21 2.94 -4.93
C LYS A 90 -10.01 2.04 -4.60
N HIS A 91 -8.80 2.60 -4.44
CA HIS A 91 -7.67 1.91 -3.83
C HIS A 91 -7.89 1.63 -2.34
N LEU A 92 -8.71 2.43 -1.66
CA LEU A 92 -9.00 2.30 -0.24
C LEU A 92 -10.30 1.53 -0.04
N LEU A 93 -10.19 0.36 0.56
CA LEU A 93 -11.32 -0.51 0.90
C LEU A 93 -11.70 -0.33 2.38
N PRO A 94 -12.98 -0.50 2.72
CA PRO A 94 -13.40 -0.49 4.11
C PRO A 94 -12.83 -1.69 4.89
N PRO A 95 -12.70 -1.56 6.22
CA PRO A 95 -12.10 -2.64 7.05
C PRO A 95 -12.92 -3.93 7.03
N ASP A 96 -14.20 -3.85 6.80
CA ASP A 96 -15.17 -4.96 6.75
C ASP A 96 -15.38 -5.51 5.33
N PHE A 97 -14.50 -5.19 4.40
CA PHE A 97 -14.59 -5.67 3.03
C PHE A 97 -14.44 -7.20 2.95
N GLU A 98 -15.50 -7.87 2.56
CA GLU A 98 -15.54 -9.34 2.45
C GLU A 98 -15.22 -9.88 1.05
N GLY A 99 -14.93 -9.00 0.12
CA GLY A 99 -14.69 -9.34 -1.27
C GLY A 99 -15.92 -9.11 -2.16
N GLY A 100 -15.69 -8.47 -3.28
CA GLY A 100 -16.67 -8.30 -4.35
C GLY A 100 -16.12 -8.88 -5.64
N SER A 101 -17.01 -9.29 -6.55
CA SER A 101 -16.65 -10.01 -7.78
C SER A 101 -15.71 -9.26 -8.72
N ASN A 102 -15.56 -7.92 -8.56
CA ASN A 102 -14.84 -7.06 -9.49
C ASN A 102 -13.79 -6.15 -8.84
N VAL A 103 -13.42 -6.40 -7.58
CA VAL A 103 -12.41 -5.60 -6.90
C VAL A 103 -11.07 -6.33 -6.99
N GLU A 104 -10.14 -5.75 -7.73
CA GLU A 104 -8.78 -6.27 -7.88
C GLU A 104 -7.76 -5.16 -7.69
N PRO A 105 -6.55 -5.48 -7.20
CA PRO A 105 -5.46 -4.51 -7.15
C PRO A 105 -5.18 -3.94 -8.54
N PHE A 106 -5.01 -2.65 -8.61
CA PHE A 106 -4.66 -1.95 -9.84
C PHE A 106 -3.57 -0.91 -9.58
N ALA A 107 -2.80 -0.60 -10.61
CA ALA A 107 -1.83 0.48 -10.56
C ALA A 107 -2.49 1.78 -11.04
N SER A 108 -2.07 2.89 -10.44
CA SER A 108 -2.42 4.22 -10.91
C SER A 108 -1.16 4.99 -11.26
N VAL A 109 -1.22 5.75 -12.34
CA VAL A 109 -0.10 6.61 -12.74
C VAL A 109 0.00 7.78 -11.76
N LEU A 110 1.16 7.89 -11.10
CA LEU A 110 1.43 8.98 -10.19
C LEU A 110 1.62 10.29 -10.98
N ASN A 111 0.84 11.30 -10.63
CA ASN A 111 1.02 12.64 -11.18
C ASN A 111 2.27 13.30 -10.56
N MET A 112 3.37 13.31 -11.31
CA MET A 112 4.64 13.85 -10.86
C MET A 112 4.58 15.34 -10.55
N ALA A 113 3.74 16.11 -11.24
CA ALA A 113 3.56 17.54 -10.95
C ALA A 113 2.95 17.74 -9.55
N ARG A 114 1.94 16.95 -9.19
CA ARG A 114 1.36 16.98 -7.83
C ARG A 114 2.37 16.56 -6.77
N LEU A 115 3.12 15.50 -7.01
CA LEU A 115 4.16 15.05 -6.09
C LEU A 115 5.24 16.11 -5.89
N ASN A 116 5.70 16.74 -6.95
CA ASN A 116 6.71 17.79 -6.88
C ASN A 116 6.18 19.03 -6.14
N ASN A 117 4.92 19.40 -6.31
CA ASN A 117 4.30 20.48 -5.55
C ASN A 117 4.25 20.17 -4.05
N LEU A 118 3.87 18.94 -3.68
CA LEU A 118 3.88 18.52 -2.28
C LEU A 118 5.28 18.51 -1.66
N ARG A 119 6.30 18.11 -2.43
CA ARG A 119 7.71 18.19 -2.02
C ARG A 119 8.13 19.64 -1.78
N ALA A 120 7.85 20.53 -2.72
CA ALA A 120 8.20 21.95 -2.60
C ALA A 120 7.51 22.60 -1.40
N ASP A 121 6.24 22.28 -1.13
CA ASP A 121 5.53 22.77 0.05
C ASP A 121 6.15 22.24 1.35
N SER A 122 6.55 20.99 1.38
CA SER A 122 7.22 20.38 2.54
C SER A 122 8.60 21.01 2.79
N GLU A 123 9.38 21.23 1.74
CA GLU A 123 10.69 21.87 1.83
C GLU A 123 10.56 23.32 2.32
N ARG A 124 9.57 24.07 1.82
CA ARG A 124 9.29 25.43 2.29
C ARG A 124 8.93 25.44 3.76
N PHE A 125 8.03 24.56 4.19
CA PHE A 125 7.66 24.43 5.59
C PHE A 125 8.85 24.12 6.50
N LEU A 126 9.72 23.19 6.09
CA LEU A 126 10.92 22.85 6.84
C LEU A 126 11.90 24.03 6.92
N ASN A 127 12.13 24.72 5.81
CA ASN A 127 13.01 25.89 5.78
C ASN A 127 12.48 27.00 6.71
N ASP A 128 11.20 27.29 6.65
CA ASP A 128 10.56 28.30 7.53
C ASP A 128 10.64 27.90 9.00
N ALA A 129 10.51 26.62 9.32
CA ALA A 129 10.59 26.11 10.69
C ALA A 129 12.02 26.11 11.26
N LEU A 130 13.04 26.03 10.40
CA LEU A 130 14.45 26.00 10.80
C LEU A 130 15.10 27.41 10.84
N MET A 131 14.43 28.39 10.33
CA MET A 131 14.85 29.80 10.37
C MET A 131 14.35 30.50 11.64
#